data_ab033934d0f4fc20379b18db3ff9481c
#
_entry.id   ab033934d0f4fc20379b18db3ff9481c
#
_cell.length_a   1.000
_cell.length_b   1.000
_cell.length_c   1.000
_cell.angle_alpha   90.00
_cell.angle_beta   90.00
_cell.angle_gamma   90.00
#
_symmetry.space_group_name_H-M   'P 1'
#
loop_
_entity.id
_entity.type
_entity.pdbx_description
1 polymer ?
#
loop_
_entity_poly.entity_id
_entity_poly.type
_entity_poly.pdbx_seq_one_letter_code
_entity_poly.pdbx_strand_id
1 'polypeptide(L)'
;MKRLVAGILSAALLTSAAAAASTDPELSGVEPAAAAAQTAYADLEQLPAYAATMEVLLDGITVKPVGYNIKGNNYYKLRDIAALLSGKECQFNVTWDGERRAINLVSGQAYEVVGGELGEQPMAQQTAALTREPVYLDGDTAALTAYNVQGNNYFKLVDIGETLGFQVGYDPQTRTVLINTPVTPAPKPDVPDKPVTPETPETPEPETPAAPETPAEPETPNCVDGVLKIWIDPGHGGSDAGNVSKAVAGFDAPWGVQYAAGDPISEKDFNLAVSQMLCEMLEEDGVEVRMTRTDDTTVTASTRQTLFSTEGGGYDMIFSVHHNAYQSTAPQGAEILIQIAYENGGRGREFGELLKQEYMDMGQSFRRFVFQHSSTNSANDYYFVLRSAQAGGALAFISEFCFMTNPEDQLWLLSEENLRAEARAQYNAIMEYFETHEY
;
A
#
# COMPACT_ATOMS: atom_id res chain seq x y z
N MET A 1 -19.48 -67.61 -13.56
CA MET A 1 -20.91 -67.52 -13.19
C MET A 1 -21.30 -66.08 -13.13
N LYS A 2 -22.27 -65.73 -13.96
CA LYS A 2 -22.84 -64.40 -14.13
C LYS A 2 -23.68 -64.00 -12.94
N ARG A 3 -23.68 -62.75 -12.52
CA ARG A 3 -24.92 -62.06 -12.07
C ARG A 3 -24.76 -60.54 -12.30
N LEU A 4 -25.57 -60.01 -13.23
CA LEU A 4 -26.00 -58.63 -13.42
C LEU A 4 -26.83 -58.22 -12.20
N VAL A 5 -26.73 -56.95 -11.75
CA VAL A 5 -27.78 -56.23 -11.06
C VAL A 5 -27.95 -54.84 -11.71
N ALA A 6 -29.16 -54.59 -12.13
CA ALA A 6 -29.63 -53.42 -12.84
C ALA A 6 -29.76 -52.19 -11.93
N GLY A 7 -29.40 -51.02 -12.49
CA GLY A 7 -29.65 -49.72 -11.88
C GLY A 7 -31.08 -49.27 -12.11
N ILE A 8 -31.68 -48.63 -11.11
CA ILE A 8 -32.98 -47.95 -11.19
C ILE A 8 -32.74 -46.45 -11.32
N LEU A 9 -33.14 -45.90 -12.48
CA LEU A 9 -33.28 -44.46 -12.73
C LEU A 9 -34.54 -43.99 -12.03
N SER A 10 -34.45 -43.06 -11.07
CA SER A 10 -35.60 -42.30 -10.56
C SER A 10 -35.61 -40.92 -11.18
N ALA A 11 -36.53 -40.66 -12.10
CA ALA A 11 -36.83 -39.34 -12.59
C ALA A 11 -37.76 -38.63 -11.61
N ALA A 12 -37.36 -37.47 -11.10
CA ALA A 12 -38.20 -36.61 -10.30
C ALA A 12 -38.89 -35.58 -11.25
N LEU A 13 -40.20 -35.65 -11.32
CA LEU A 13 -41.02 -34.66 -11.99
C LEU A 13 -41.06 -33.38 -11.15
N LEU A 14 -40.63 -32.26 -11.76
CA LEU A 14 -40.91 -30.93 -11.25
C LEU A 14 -42.30 -30.50 -11.72
N THR A 15 -43.25 -30.39 -10.79
CA THR A 15 -44.56 -29.76 -11.03
C THR A 15 -44.41 -28.23 -10.91
N SER A 16 -44.68 -27.51 -12.00
CA SER A 16 -44.80 -26.06 -12.04
C SER A 16 -46.11 -25.62 -11.35
N ALA A 17 -45.98 -24.82 -10.28
CA ALA A 17 -47.08 -24.06 -9.75
C ALA A 17 -47.08 -22.69 -10.42
N ALA A 18 -48.10 -22.44 -11.26
CA ALA A 18 -48.38 -21.14 -11.83
C ALA A 18 -48.97 -20.24 -10.74
N ALA A 19 -48.28 -19.19 -10.35
CA ALA A 19 -48.84 -18.09 -9.56
C ALA A 19 -49.34 -17.01 -10.52
N ALA A 20 -50.58 -16.61 -10.32
CA ALA A 20 -51.26 -15.61 -11.13
C ALA A 20 -50.63 -14.22 -10.96
N ALA A 21 -50.35 -13.57 -12.09
CA ALA A 21 -49.89 -12.20 -12.14
C ALA A 21 -51.03 -11.23 -11.78
N SER A 22 -50.78 -10.38 -10.77
CA SER A 22 -51.56 -9.17 -10.56
C SER A 22 -50.91 -8.05 -11.41
N THR A 23 -51.72 -7.49 -12.29
CA THR A 23 -51.34 -6.37 -13.15
C THR A 23 -51.48 -5.07 -12.38
N ASP A 24 -50.36 -4.54 -11.86
CA ASP A 24 -50.26 -3.16 -11.40
C ASP A 24 -49.13 -2.48 -12.19
N PRO A 25 -49.36 -1.41 -12.97
CA PRO A 25 -48.38 -0.94 -13.97
C PRO A 25 -47.36 0.08 -13.47
N GLU A 26 -47.11 0.24 -12.16
CA GLU A 26 -46.23 1.29 -11.66
C GLU A 26 -44.93 0.83 -10.93
N LEU A 27 -44.50 -0.45 -11.01
CA LEU A 27 -43.26 -0.93 -10.39
C LEU A 27 -42.34 -1.73 -11.33
N SER A 28 -42.27 -1.37 -12.61
CA SER A 28 -41.42 -2.04 -13.60
C SER A 28 -40.15 -1.23 -13.92
N GLY A 29 -39.34 -0.86 -12.91
CA GLY A 29 -38.16 -0.03 -13.13
C GLY A 29 -36.84 -0.44 -12.43
N VAL A 30 -36.77 -1.57 -11.70
CA VAL A 30 -35.58 -1.83 -10.84
C VAL A 30 -34.86 -3.14 -11.17
N GLU A 31 -35.22 -3.94 -12.14
CA GLU A 31 -34.60 -5.26 -12.36
C GLU A 31 -33.61 -5.47 -13.53
N PRO A 32 -33.18 -4.52 -14.35
CA PRO A 32 -32.13 -4.83 -15.32
C PRO A 32 -30.68 -4.67 -14.81
N ALA A 33 -30.43 -3.95 -13.69
CA ALA A 33 -29.08 -3.63 -13.28
C ALA A 33 -28.33 -4.83 -12.64
N ALA A 34 -29.01 -5.63 -11.82
CA ALA A 34 -28.38 -6.78 -11.16
C ALA A 34 -28.09 -7.94 -12.13
N ALA A 35 -28.98 -8.19 -13.09
CA ALA A 35 -28.77 -9.23 -14.11
C ALA A 35 -27.69 -8.82 -15.13
N ALA A 36 -27.59 -7.54 -15.49
CA ALA A 36 -26.53 -7.04 -16.35
C ALA A 36 -25.17 -7.05 -15.67
N ALA A 37 -25.10 -6.78 -14.35
CA ALA A 37 -23.89 -6.88 -13.57
C ALA A 37 -23.37 -8.34 -13.49
N GLN A 38 -24.25 -9.32 -13.28
CA GLN A 38 -23.89 -10.74 -13.25
C GLN A 38 -23.30 -11.23 -14.58
N THR A 39 -23.75 -10.70 -15.72
CA THR A 39 -23.23 -11.07 -17.04
C THR A 39 -21.85 -10.44 -17.31
N ALA A 40 -21.57 -9.25 -16.77
CA ALA A 40 -20.30 -8.55 -16.97
C ALA A 40 -19.09 -9.22 -16.29
N TYR A 41 -19.31 -10.07 -15.27
CA TYR A 41 -18.25 -10.77 -14.53
C TYR A 41 -18.08 -12.24 -14.93
N ALA A 42 -18.86 -12.75 -15.90
CA ALA A 42 -18.84 -14.16 -16.29
C ALA A 42 -17.50 -14.64 -16.90
N ASP A 43 -16.73 -13.73 -17.50
CA ASP A 43 -15.44 -14.01 -18.13
C ASP A 43 -14.24 -13.74 -17.22
N LEU A 44 -14.46 -13.37 -15.93
CA LEU A 44 -13.38 -13.14 -14.97
C LEU A 44 -13.04 -14.42 -14.22
N GLU A 45 -11.78 -14.52 -13.79
CA GLU A 45 -11.36 -15.57 -12.86
C GLU A 45 -12.27 -15.57 -11.63
N GLN A 46 -12.96 -16.69 -11.41
CA GLN A 46 -13.85 -16.88 -10.29
C GLN A 46 -13.07 -17.47 -9.12
N LEU A 47 -13.03 -16.76 -8.00
CA LEU A 47 -12.28 -17.13 -6.82
C LEU A 47 -13.22 -17.50 -5.67
N PRO A 48 -12.84 -18.48 -4.83
CA PRO A 48 -13.58 -18.74 -3.61
C PRO A 48 -13.40 -17.60 -2.61
N ALA A 49 -14.52 -17.13 -2.06
CA ALA A 49 -14.57 -16.13 -1.00
C ALA A 49 -15.16 -16.75 0.25
N TYR A 50 -14.38 -16.83 1.31
CA TYR A 50 -14.79 -17.40 2.60
C TYR A 50 -15.12 -16.26 3.56
N ALA A 51 -16.16 -16.43 4.40
CA ALA A 51 -16.52 -15.43 5.40
C ALA A 51 -15.31 -15.01 6.25
N ALA A 52 -15.05 -13.72 6.38
CA ALA A 52 -14.08 -13.22 7.34
C ALA A 52 -14.65 -13.39 8.76
N THR A 53 -13.99 -14.23 9.58
CA THR A 53 -14.46 -14.57 10.93
C THR A 53 -13.69 -13.85 12.03
N MET A 54 -12.79 -12.95 11.69
CA MET A 54 -12.01 -12.17 12.65
C MET A 54 -12.87 -11.09 13.29
N GLU A 55 -12.66 -10.85 14.57
CA GLU A 55 -13.20 -9.68 15.24
C GLU A 55 -12.58 -8.42 14.66
N VAL A 56 -13.34 -7.35 14.51
CA VAL A 56 -12.85 -6.05 14.03
C VAL A 56 -13.12 -5.02 15.13
N LEU A 57 -12.10 -4.31 15.56
CA LEU A 57 -12.19 -3.18 16.49
C LEU A 57 -11.94 -1.87 15.75
N LEU A 58 -12.86 -0.92 15.86
CA LEU A 58 -12.69 0.46 15.43
C LEU A 58 -12.49 1.32 16.67
N ASP A 59 -11.30 1.90 16.83
CA ASP A 59 -10.91 2.70 18.02
C ASP A 59 -11.22 1.96 19.34
N GLY A 60 -10.95 0.64 19.37
CA GLY A 60 -11.20 -0.22 20.53
C GLY A 60 -12.65 -0.69 20.69
N ILE A 61 -13.58 -0.33 19.82
CA ILE A 61 -14.98 -0.74 19.83
C ILE A 61 -15.23 -1.84 18.81
N THR A 62 -15.82 -2.98 19.24
CA THR A 62 -16.18 -4.08 18.33
C THR A 62 -17.19 -3.61 17.28
N VAL A 63 -16.85 -3.81 16.00
CA VAL A 63 -17.70 -3.54 14.84
C VAL A 63 -17.81 -4.77 13.95
N LYS A 64 -18.82 -4.83 13.09
CA LYS A 64 -19.11 -6.00 12.25
C LYS A 64 -19.30 -5.64 10.78
N PRO A 65 -18.26 -5.18 10.09
CA PRO A 65 -18.34 -5.02 8.64
C PRO A 65 -18.43 -6.39 7.96
N VAL A 66 -19.19 -6.48 6.88
CA VAL A 66 -19.22 -7.70 6.06
C VAL A 66 -17.90 -7.86 5.31
N GLY A 67 -17.26 -9.02 5.46
CA GLY A 67 -15.97 -9.28 4.86
C GLY A 67 -15.78 -10.71 4.40
N TYR A 68 -14.84 -10.89 3.47
CA TYR A 68 -14.45 -12.19 2.95
C TYR A 68 -12.94 -12.34 2.93
N ASN A 69 -12.47 -13.55 3.23
CA ASN A 69 -11.10 -13.95 2.93
C ASN A 69 -11.03 -14.45 1.48
N ILE A 70 -10.21 -13.78 0.66
CA ILE A 70 -10.00 -14.10 -0.76
C ILE A 70 -8.49 -14.19 -0.96
N LYS A 71 -7.99 -15.31 -1.46
CA LYS A 71 -6.53 -15.56 -1.64
C LYS A 71 -5.70 -15.26 -0.37
N GLY A 72 -6.24 -15.58 0.82
CA GLY A 72 -5.54 -15.39 2.10
C GLY A 72 -5.63 -13.97 2.70
N ASN A 73 -6.17 -12.99 1.99
CA ASN A 73 -6.35 -11.62 2.49
C ASN A 73 -7.82 -11.33 2.84
N ASN A 74 -8.04 -10.46 3.81
CA ASN A 74 -9.37 -10.03 4.21
C ASN A 74 -9.79 -8.77 3.44
N TYR A 75 -10.91 -8.89 2.74
CA TYR A 75 -11.56 -7.83 2.00
C TYR A 75 -12.89 -7.50 2.67
N TYR A 76 -13.17 -6.23 2.86
CA TYR A 76 -14.38 -5.76 3.50
C TYR A 76 -15.23 -4.93 2.54
N LYS A 77 -16.54 -4.99 2.74
CA LYS A 77 -17.50 -4.23 1.93
C LYS A 77 -17.22 -2.74 2.08
N LEU A 78 -16.92 -2.06 0.97
CA LEU A 78 -16.47 -0.66 0.98
C LEU A 78 -17.47 0.26 1.70
N ARG A 79 -18.77 0.07 1.44
CA ARG A 79 -19.83 0.88 2.05
C ARG A 79 -19.98 0.66 3.55
N ASP A 80 -19.66 -0.54 4.05
CA ASP A 80 -19.65 -0.82 5.48
C ASP A 80 -18.53 -0.03 6.17
N ILE A 81 -17.33 0.00 5.56
CA ILE A 81 -16.19 0.78 6.08
C ILE A 81 -16.53 2.28 6.04
N ALA A 82 -17.11 2.77 4.94
CA ALA A 82 -17.53 4.18 4.84
C ALA A 82 -18.56 4.56 5.92
N ALA A 83 -19.55 3.68 6.18
CA ALA A 83 -20.54 3.89 7.22
C ALA A 83 -19.94 3.90 8.63
N LEU A 84 -18.97 3.01 8.91
CA LEU A 84 -18.29 2.93 10.19
C LEU A 84 -17.40 4.15 10.46
N LEU A 85 -16.78 4.71 9.42
CA LEU A 85 -15.89 5.88 9.53
C LEU A 85 -16.64 7.22 9.41
N SER A 86 -17.95 7.21 9.14
CA SER A 86 -18.75 8.44 9.06
C SER A 86 -18.72 9.19 10.40
N GLY A 87 -18.44 10.50 10.36
CA GLY A 87 -18.22 11.34 11.53
C GLY A 87 -16.79 11.28 12.13
N LYS A 88 -15.89 10.48 11.54
CA LYS A 88 -14.47 10.46 11.89
C LYS A 88 -13.68 11.41 10.99
N GLU A 89 -12.46 11.74 11.37
CA GLU A 89 -11.60 12.63 10.59
C GLU A 89 -11.27 12.04 9.20
N CYS A 90 -11.11 10.71 9.12
CA CYS A 90 -10.89 9.95 7.89
C CYS A 90 -12.18 9.47 7.19
N GLN A 91 -13.33 10.13 7.46
CA GLN A 91 -14.59 9.80 6.79
C GLN A 91 -14.51 10.01 5.28
N PHE A 92 -15.29 9.23 4.56
CA PHE A 92 -15.42 9.37 3.10
C PHE A 92 -16.80 8.92 2.62
N ASN A 93 -17.23 9.47 1.51
CA ASN A 93 -18.45 9.03 0.82
C ASN A 93 -18.10 8.13 -0.37
N VAL A 94 -19.01 7.23 -0.73
CA VAL A 94 -18.89 6.29 -1.85
C VAL A 94 -20.01 6.53 -2.84
N THR A 95 -19.68 6.97 -4.04
CA THR A 95 -20.62 7.19 -5.11
C THR A 95 -20.28 6.36 -6.35
N TRP A 96 -21.24 6.23 -7.25
CA TRP A 96 -21.05 5.58 -8.54
C TRP A 96 -21.12 6.63 -9.66
N ASP A 97 -20.04 6.72 -10.44
CA ASP A 97 -20.02 7.53 -11.67
C ASP A 97 -20.50 6.67 -12.84
N GLY A 98 -21.72 6.89 -13.26
CA GLY A 98 -22.36 6.13 -14.34
C GLY A 98 -21.77 6.44 -15.73
N GLU A 99 -21.21 7.62 -15.95
CA GLU A 99 -20.59 8.02 -17.22
C GLU A 99 -19.24 7.35 -17.40
N ARG A 100 -18.41 7.37 -16.35
CA ARG A 100 -17.07 6.73 -16.33
C ARG A 100 -17.13 5.25 -16.00
N ARG A 101 -18.28 4.74 -15.53
CA ARG A 101 -18.43 3.41 -14.95
C ARG A 101 -17.37 3.14 -13.87
N ALA A 102 -17.34 4.00 -12.87
CA ALA A 102 -16.30 4.03 -11.87
C ALA A 102 -16.86 4.12 -10.45
N ILE A 103 -16.11 3.59 -9.49
CA ILE A 103 -16.32 3.81 -8.06
C ILE A 103 -15.62 5.13 -7.71
N ASN A 104 -16.35 6.06 -7.12
CA ASN A 104 -15.80 7.35 -6.73
C ASN A 104 -15.88 7.52 -5.21
N LEU A 105 -14.72 7.78 -4.59
CA LEU A 105 -14.54 8.06 -3.18
C LEU A 105 -14.35 9.57 -3.02
N VAL A 106 -15.05 10.15 -2.06
CA VAL A 106 -14.91 11.58 -1.72
C VAL A 106 -14.45 11.70 -0.28
N SER A 107 -13.20 12.08 -0.08
CA SER A 107 -12.60 12.21 1.25
C SER A 107 -13.23 13.36 2.04
N GLY A 108 -13.25 13.26 3.37
CA GLY A 108 -13.82 14.28 4.25
C GLY A 108 -15.35 14.41 4.20
N GLN A 109 -16.03 13.79 3.24
CA GLN A 109 -17.47 13.81 3.13
C GLN A 109 -18.10 12.67 3.95
N ALA A 110 -19.12 12.99 4.77
CA ALA A 110 -19.88 11.98 5.50
C ALA A 110 -20.55 10.99 4.54
N TYR A 111 -20.56 9.71 4.89
CA TYR A 111 -21.17 8.67 4.07
C TYR A 111 -22.69 8.84 3.98
N GLU A 112 -23.23 8.83 2.77
CA GLU A 112 -24.67 8.82 2.50
C GLU A 112 -25.18 7.37 2.48
N VAL A 113 -25.97 7.01 3.49
CA VAL A 113 -26.52 5.66 3.66
C VAL A 113 -27.48 5.34 2.50
N VAL A 114 -27.20 4.26 1.77
CA VAL A 114 -28.03 3.79 0.65
C VAL A 114 -28.83 2.54 1.01
N GLY A 115 -28.56 1.92 2.14
CA GLY A 115 -29.19 0.70 2.65
C GLY A 115 -28.38 -0.57 2.38
N GLY A 116 -28.50 -1.52 3.30
CA GLY A 116 -27.77 -2.80 3.27
C GLY A 116 -26.33 -2.74 3.80
N GLU A 117 -25.91 -1.63 4.41
CA GLU A 117 -24.67 -1.52 5.15
C GLU A 117 -24.76 -2.30 6.47
N LEU A 118 -23.60 -2.84 6.90
CA LEU A 118 -23.46 -3.58 8.16
C LEU A 118 -24.47 -4.72 8.32
N GLY A 119 -24.83 -5.35 7.19
CA GLY A 119 -25.74 -6.47 7.17
C GLY A 119 -25.16 -7.73 7.81
N GLU A 120 -25.95 -8.83 7.80
CA GLU A 120 -25.46 -10.11 8.32
C GLU A 120 -24.35 -10.68 7.41
N GLN A 121 -23.28 -11.21 8.02
CA GLN A 121 -22.20 -11.89 7.32
C GLN A 121 -22.71 -13.22 6.76
N PRO A 122 -22.70 -13.43 5.43
CA PRO A 122 -23.03 -14.73 4.85
C PRO A 122 -21.96 -15.76 5.23
N MET A 123 -22.36 -16.84 5.90
CA MET A 123 -21.44 -17.91 6.36
C MET A 123 -21.11 -18.93 5.28
N ALA A 124 -21.92 -19.02 4.21
CA ALA A 124 -21.65 -19.90 3.08
C ALA A 124 -20.54 -19.32 2.21
N GLN A 125 -19.69 -20.19 1.66
CA GLN A 125 -18.70 -19.80 0.67
C GLN A 125 -19.41 -19.11 -0.50
N GLN A 126 -18.84 -17.97 -0.91
CA GLN A 126 -19.28 -17.19 -2.05
C GLN A 126 -18.25 -17.27 -3.20
N THR A 127 -18.60 -16.70 -4.32
CA THR A 127 -17.69 -16.53 -5.46
C THR A 127 -17.36 -15.06 -5.63
N ALA A 128 -16.07 -14.74 -5.71
CA ALA A 128 -15.54 -13.42 -5.95
C ALA A 128 -15.00 -13.32 -7.38
N ALA A 129 -15.24 -12.21 -8.02
CA ALA A 129 -14.63 -11.85 -9.31
C ALA A 129 -13.89 -10.53 -9.18
N LEU A 130 -12.73 -10.41 -9.82
CA LEU A 130 -11.95 -9.16 -9.79
C LEU A 130 -12.78 -8.02 -10.39
N THR A 131 -12.90 -6.90 -9.66
CA THR A 131 -13.59 -5.68 -10.13
C THR A 131 -12.74 -5.02 -11.22
N ARG A 132 -13.36 -4.68 -12.36
CA ARG A 132 -12.71 -3.99 -13.49
C ARG A 132 -12.96 -2.49 -13.50
N GLU A 133 -13.93 -2.05 -12.75
CA GLU A 133 -14.28 -0.65 -12.63
C GLU A 133 -13.15 0.11 -11.93
N PRO A 134 -12.65 1.20 -12.54
CA PRO A 134 -11.65 2.04 -11.90
C PRO A 134 -12.21 2.68 -10.63
N VAL A 135 -11.32 2.91 -9.68
CA VAL A 135 -11.62 3.61 -8.44
C VAL A 135 -10.97 4.99 -8.50
N TYR A 136 -11.72 6.01 -8.16
CA TYR A 136 -11.20 7.37 -8.01
C TYR A 136 -11.34 7.83 -6.56
N LEU A 137 -10.35 8.57 -6.08
CA LEU A 137 -10.42 9.31 -4.84
C LEU A 137 -10.28 10.81 -5.18
N ASP A 138 -11.28 11.60 -4.84
CA ASP A 138 -11.32 13.04 -5.09
C ASP A 138 -11.05 13.45 -6.55
N GLY A 139 -11.39 12.54 -7.48
CA GLY A 139 -11.21 12.72 -8.92
C GLY A 139 -9.96 12.09 -9.51
N ASP A 140 -9.01 11.69 -8.68
CA ASP A 140 -7.77 11.04 -9.09
C ASP A 140 -7.89 9.51 -9.05
N THR A 141 -7.18 8.80 -9.92
CA THR A 141 -7.21 7.33 -9.96
C THR A 141 -6.55 6.75 -8.71
N ALA A 142 -7.31 5.95 -7.95
CA ALA A 142 -6.80 5.21 -6.81
C ALA A 142 -6.46 3.76 -7.20
N ALA A 143 -5.24 3.33 -6.90
CA ALA A 143 -4.76 1.97 -7.20
C ALA A 143 -5.26 0.97 -6.15
N LEU A 144 -6.57 0.77 -6.08
CA LEU A 144 -7.22 -0.14 -5.14
C LEU A 144 -7.69 -1.41 -5.85
N THR A 145 -7.26 -2.56 -5.36
CA THR A 145 -7.77 -3.86 -5.83
C THR A 145 -9.09 -4.19 -5.14
N ALA A 146 -10.12 -4.45 -5.94
CA ALA A 146 -11.43 -4.83 -5.45
C ALA A 146 -11.93 -6.15 -6.04
N TYR A 147 -12.70 -6.88 -5.26
CA TYR A 147 -13.45 -8.04 -5.72
C TYR A 147 -14.95 -7.78 -5.61
N ASN A 148 -15.69 -8.15 -6.64
CA ASN A 148 -17.13 -8.16 -6.60
C ASN A 148 -17.63 -9.51 -6.06
N VAL A 149 -18.44 -9.45 -4.99
CA VAL A 149 -19.14 -10.60 -4.42
C VAL A 149 -20.61 -10.23 -4.33
N GLN A 150 -21.47 -10.94 -5.06
CA GLN A 150 -22.92 -10.73 -5.08
C GLN A 150 -23.33 -9.27 -5.36
N GLY A 151 -22.62 -8.59 -6.28
CA GLY A 151 -22.94 -7.21 -6.68
C GLY A 151 -22.41 -6.13 -5.75
N ASN A 152 -21.67 -6.48 -4.70
CA ASN A 152 -20.97 -5.53 -3.84
C ASN A 152 -19.47 -5.60 -4.05
N ASN A 153 -18.78 -4.46 -3.94
CA ASN A 153 -17.34 -4.37 -4.07
C ASN A 153 -16.69 -4.42 -2.68
N TYR A 154 -15.72 -5.32 -2.55
CA TYR A 154 -14.95 -5.59 -1.35
C TYR A 154 -13.50 -5.21 -1.61
N PHE A 155 -12.91 -4.48 -0.69
CA PHE A 155 -11.55 -3.96 -0.80
C PHE A 155 -10.70 -4.49 0.34
N LYS A 156 -9.40 -4.63 0.11
CA LYS A 156 -8.45 -4.96 1.16
C LYS A 156 -8.41 -3.81 2.15
N LEU A 157 -8.64 -4.10 3.42
CA LEU A 157 -8.83 -3.06 4.45
C LEU A 157 -7.58 -2.19 4.64
N VAL A 158 -6.39 -2.82 4.53
CA VAL A 158 -5.11 -2.10 4.63
C VAL A 158 -4.99 -1.06 3.52
N ASP A 159 -5.33 -1.44 2.27
CA ASP A 159 -5.25 -0.54 1.12
C ASP A 159 -6.22 0.66 1.26
N ILE A 160 -7.43 0.42 1.82
CA ILE A 160 -8.37 1.50 2.14
C ILE A 160 -7.78 2.42 3.23
N GLY A 161 -7.20 1.84 4.28
CA GLY A 161 -6.60 2.59 5.39
C GLY A 161 -5.46 3.49 4.93
N GLU A 162 -4.57 2.95 4.11
CA GLU A 162 -3.46 3.71 3.52
C GLU A 162 -3.97 4.85 2.61
N THR A 163 -5.03 4.56 1.84
CA THR A 163 -5.61 5.53 0.90
C THR A 163 -6.35 6.68 1.61
N LEU A 164 -7.01 6.39 2.73
CA LEU A 164 -7.89 7.34 3.43
C LEU A 164 -7.35 7.85 4.78
N GLY A 165 -6.13 7.43 5.15
CA GLY A 165 -5.40 8.00 6.29
C GLY A 165 -5.82 7.44 7.64
N PHE A 166 -6.28 6.19 7.73
CA PHE A 166 -6.47 5.48 8.99
C PHE A 166 -5.59 4.24 9.10
N GLN A 167 -5.24 3.85 10.32
CA GLN A 167 -4.35 2.74 10.55
C GLN A 167 -5.12 1.42 10.65
N VAL A 168 -4.59 0.38 9.99
CA VAL A 168 -5.11 -0.98 10.08
C VAL A 168 -4.02 -1.88 10.68
N GLY A 169 -4.33 -2.47 11.83
CA GLY A 169 -3.45 -3.41 12.53
C GLY A 169 -4.08 -4.80 12.65
N TYR A 170 -3.29 -5.75 13.11
CA TYR A 170 -3.75 -7.10 13.45
C TYR A 170 -3.09 -7.58 14.74
N ASP A 171 -3.91 -8.01 15.69
CA ASP A 171 -3.45 -8.68 16.90
C ASP A 171 -3.48 -10.21 16.70
N PRO A 172 -2.33 -10.88 16.59
CA PRO A 172 -2.26 -12.32 16.37
C PRO A 172 -2.68 -13.15 17.62
N GLN A 173 -2.62 -12.56 18.81
CA GLN A 173 -2.99 -13.28 20.04
C GLN A 173 -4.50 -13.41 20.17
N THR A 174 -5.22 -12.34 19.89
CA THR A 174 -6.70 -12.30 19.92
C THR A 174 -7.32 -12.59 18.56
N ARG A 175 -6.52 -12.60 17.48
CA ARG A 175 -6.95 -12.72 16.07
C ARG A 175 -7.93 -11.62 15.68
N THR A 176 -7.63 -10.40 16.09
CA THR A 176 -8.47 -9.22 15.95
C THR A 176 -7.87 -8.25 14.95
N VAL A 177 -8.69 -7.73 14.04
CA VAL A 177 -8.34 -6.64 13.13
C VAL A 177 -8.59 -5.32 13.84
N LEU A 178 -7.61 -4.43 13.83
CA LEU A 178 -7.67 -3.13 14.50
C LEU A 178 -7.77 -2.01 13.45
N ILE A 179 -8.78 -1.17 13.57
CA ILE A 179 -8.91 0.07 12.80
C ILE A 179 -8.75 1.23 13.79
N ASN A 180 -7.70 2.02 13.64
CA ASN A 180 -7.43 3.18 14.47
C ASN A 180 -7.55 4.44 13.62
N THR A 181 -8.48 5.31 13.98
CA THR A 181 -8.67 6.59 13.27
C THR A 181 -7.72 7.66 13.82
N PRO A 182 -7.31 8.66 13.01
CA PRO A 182 -6.55 9.79 13.50
C PRO A 182 -7.25 10.45 14.68
N VAL A 183 -6.51 10.75 15.75
CA VAL A 183 -7.02 11.53 16.90
C VAL A 183 -6.45 12.93 16.77
N THR A 184 -7.30 13.92 16.57
CA THR A 184 -6.88 15.31 16.73
C THR A 184 -6.51 15.53 18.19
N PRO A 185 -5.28 15.98 18.52
CA PRO A 185 -4.94 16.33 19.91
C PRO A 185 -5.94 17.37 20.41
N ALA A 186 -6.55 17.11 21.56
CA ALA A 186 -7.43 18.07 22.19
C ALA A 186 -6.68 19.43 22.33
N PRO A 187 -7.32 20.56 22.00
CA PRO A 187 -6.69 21.87 22.14
C PRO A 187 -6.20 22.03 23.57
N LYS A 188 -4.90 22.36 23.73
CA LYS A 188 -4.33 22.69 25.04
C LYS A 188 -5.19 23.77 25.67
N PRO A 189 -5.54 23.66 26.96
CA PRO A 189 -6.27 24.74 27.64
C PRO A 189 -5.45 26.02 27.55
N ASP A 190 -6.08 27.09 27.08
CA ASP A 190 -5.50 28.42 27.00
C ASP A 190 -5.02 28.87 28.39
N VAL A 191 -3.74 29.07 28.53
CA VAL A 191 -3.17 29.84 29.65
C VAL A 191 -3.39 31.29 29.30
N PRO A 192 -4.03 32.10 30.16
CA PRO A 192 -4.33 33.49 29.84
C PRO A 192 -3.05 34.30 29.72
N ASP A 193 -2.81 34.85 28.54
CA ASP A 193 -1.74 35.78 28.26
C ASP A 193 -2.04 37.15 28.92
N LYS A 194 -0.97 37.77 29.38
CA LYS A 194 -0.94 39.08 29.99
C LYS A 194 -1.52 40.16 29.06
N PRO A 195 -2.14 41.21 29.59
CA PRO A 195 -2.77 42.27 28.78
C PRO A 195 -1.75 43.05 27.94
N VAL A 196 -1.96 43.05 26.63
CA VAL A 196 -1.24 43.90 25.66
C VAL A 196 -2.06 45.17 25.46
N THR A 197 -1.38 46.32 25.55
CA THR A 197 -1.90 47.68 25.33
C THR A 197 -2.26 47.86 23.85
N PRO A 198 -3.35 48.54 23.49
CA PRO A 198 -3.74 48.70 22.08
C PRO A 198 -2.86 49.74 21.36
N GLU A 199 -2.26 49.32 20.24
CA GLU A 199 -1.67 50.24 19.25
C GLU A 199 -2.69 50.56 18.15
N THR A 200 -2.58 51.80 17.65
CA THR A 200 -3.47 52.44 16.68
C THR A 200 -3.37 51.79 15.29
N PRO A 201 -4.45 51.65 14.52
CA PRO A 201 -4.40 50.97 13.21
C PRO A 201 -3.77 51.89 12.13
N GLU A 202 -2.71 51.40 11.50
CA GLU A 202 -2.25 51.90 10.22
C GLU A 202 -2.99 51.23 9.06
N THR A 203 -3.34 52.01 8.05
CA THR A 203 -4.08 51.59 6.84
C THR A 203 -3.12 50.84 5.92
N PRO A 204 -3.44 49.61 5.49
CA PRO A 204 -2.55 48.88 4.56
C PRO A 204 -2.70 49.40 3.12
N GLU A 205 -1.57 49.62 2.50
CA GLU A 205 -1.36 49.80 1.05
C GLU A 205 -1.54 48.43 0.33
N PRO A 206 -2.11 48.33 -0.88
CA PRO A 206 -2.40 47.05 -1.53
C PRO A 206 -1.11 46.37 -2.00
N GLU A 207 -0.81 45.21 -1.38
CA GLU A 207 0.31 44.36 -1.79
C GLU A 207 -0.02 43.61 -3.08
N THR A 208 0.95 43.60 -3.99
CA THR A 208 0.98 42.77 -5.20
C THR A 208 1.08 41.29 -4.79
N PRO A 209 0.32 40.35 -5.41
CA PRO A 209 0.43 38.93 -5.08
C PRO A 209 1.85 38.41 -5.33
N ALA A 210 2.50 37.90 -4.30
CA ALA A 210 3.78 37.19 -4.43
C ALA A 210 3.57 35.90 -5.23
N ALA A 211 4.54 35.56 -6.06
CA ALA A 211 4.60 34.27 -6.74
C ALA A 211 4.64 33.15 -5.71
N PRO A 212 4.11 31.93 -6.02
CA PRO A 212 4.13 30.82 -5.09
C PRO A 212 5.58 30.51 -4.71
N GLU A 213 5.84 30.52 -3.41
CA GLU A 213 7.15 30.16 -2.87
C GLU A 213 7.44 28.70 -3.19
N THR A 214 8.60 28.45 -3.81
CA THR A 214 9.17 27.10 -3.93
C THR A 214 9.32 26.54 -2.52
N PRO A 215 8.91 25.29 -2.24
CA PRO A 215 9.14 24.69 -0.94
C PRO A 215 10.61 24.83 -0.55
N ALA A 216 10.89 25.31 0.65
CA ALA A 216 12.24 25.44 1.15
C ALA A 216 12.91 24.06 1.13
N GLU A 217 14.12 24.00 0.58
CA GLU A 217 14.96 22.80 0.65
C GLU A 217 15.12 22.41 2.12
N PRO A 218 14.89 21.13 2.51
CA PRO A 218 15.07 20.70 3.89
C PRO A 218 16.49 21.04 4.35
N GLU A 219 16.61 21.59 5.55
CA GLU A 219 17.90 21.99 6.10
C GLU A 219 18.85 20.78 6.16
N THR A 220 20.16 21.03 6.02
CA THR A 220 21.23 20.03 5.99
C THR A 220 21.14 19.03 7.16
N PRO A 221 21.51 17.75 6.93
CA PRO A 221 21.47 16.71 7.96
C PRO A 221 22.24 17.08 9.22
N ASN A 222 21.69 16.68 10.37
CA ASN A 222 22.24 16.98 11.69
C ASN A 222 23.35 15.99 12.12
N CYS A 223 24.29 15.63 11.28
CA CYS A 223 25.45 14.87 11.74
C CYS A 223 26.43 15.79 12.49
N VAL A 224 26.29 15.80 13.82
CA VAL A 224 27.08 16.66 14.74
C VAL A 224 28.45 16.06 15.03
N ASP A 225 28.71 14.80 14.68
CA ASP A 225 29.90 14.02 15.08
C ASP A 225 30.76 13.51 13.91
N GLY A 226 30.35 13.75 12.67
CA GLY A 226 31.11 13.32 11.46
C GLY A 226 31.03 11.81 11.19
N VAL A 227 30.08 11.09 11.80
CA VAL A 227 29.80 9.68 11.51
C VAL A 227 28.54 9.61 10.66
N LEU A 228 28.64 9.00 9.48
CA LEU A 228 27.50 8.74 8.59
C LEU A 228 26.55 7.75 9.26
N LYS A 229 25.27 8.09 9.33
CA LYS A 229 24.22 7.28 9.96
C LYS A 229 23.09 6.97 8.99
N ILE A 230 22.79 5.69 8.81
CA ILE A 230 21.82 5.24 7.81
C ILE A 230 20.83 4.24 8.41
N TRP A 231 19.52 4.46 8.15
CA TRP A 231 18.52 3.43 8.30
C TRP A 231 18.38 2.63 7.00
N ILE A 232 18.58 1.32 7.10
CA ILE A 232 18.21 0.36 6.03
C ILE A 232 16.87 -0.26 6.39
N ASP A 233 15.92 -0.17 5.46
CA ASP A 233 14.56 -0.68 5.64
C ASP A 233 14.28 -1.83 4.67
N PRO A 234 14.50 -3.11 5.08
CA PRO A 234 14.03 -4.24 4.28
C PRO A 234 12.51 -4.21 4.19
N GLY A 235 11.96 -3.92 3.02
CA GLY A 235 10.52 -3.87 2.83
C GLY A 235 9.81 -5.16 3.23
N HIS A 236 8.54 -5.07 3.65
CA HIS A 236 7.72 -6.21 4.07
C HIS A 236 8.29 -6.99 5.26
N GLY A 237 7.92 -8.27 5.45
CA GLY A 237 8.44 -9.17 6.49
C GLY A 237 7.38 -9.95 7.24
N GLY A 238 7.71 -11.12 7.75
CA GLY A 238 6.82 -12.00 8.50
C GLY A 238 5.56 -12.38 7.74
N SER A 239 4.40 -11.94 8.24
CA SER A 239 3.10 -12.21 7.60
C SER A 239 2.83 -11.36 6.35
N ASP A 240 3.61 -10.31 6.12
CA ASP A 240 3.56 -9.51 4.90
C ASP A 240 4.64 -10.02 3.93
N ALA A 241 4.22 -10.80 2.95
CA ALA A 241 5.13 -11.40 1.98
C ALA A 241 5.62 -10.39 0.92
N GLY A 242 5.01 -9.20 0.84
CA GLY A 242 5.18 -8.32 -0.31
C GLY A 242 4.60 -8.96 -1.58
N ASN A 243 5.23 -8.74 -2.71
CA ASN A 243 4.88 -9.40 -3.95
C ASN A 243 5.25 -10.88 -3.89
N VAL A 244 4.40 -11.73 -4.47
CA VAL A 244 4.67 -13.17 -4.61
C VAL A 244 4.64 -13.54 -6.09
N SER A 245 5.75 -14.07 -6.56
CA SER A 245 5.91 -14.55 -7.95
C SER A 245 6.27 -16.03 -7.96
N LYS A 246 6.32 -16.62 -9.16
CA LYS A 246 6.84 -17.97 -9.36
C LYS A 246 8.26 -17.89 -9.88
N ALA A 247 9.18 -18.66 -9.29
CA ALA A 247 10.56 -18.74 -9.75
C ALA A 247 10.62 -19.19 -11.21
N VAL A 248 11.27 -18.41 -12.07
CA VAL A 248 11.44 -18.75 -13.52
C VAL A 248 12.46 -19.86 -13.74
N ALA A 249 13.38 -20.06 -12.77
CA ALA A 249 14.37 -21.13 -12.75
C ALA A 249 14.59 -21.61 -11.31
N GLY A 250 15.20 -22.80 -11.16
CA GLY A 250 15.63 -23.26 -9.84
C GLY A 250 16.88 -22.52 -9.39
N PHE A 251 17.00 -22.27 -8.08
CA PHE A 251 18.17 -21.61 -7.47
C PHE A 251 18.32 -21.98 -6.00
N ASP A 252 19.54 -21.80 -5.49
CA ASP A 252 19.87 -21.92 -4.08
C ASP A 252 19.92 -20.52 -3.47
N ALA A 253 18.99 -20.22 -2.55
CA ALA A 253 18.90 -18.92 -1.92
C ALA A 253 19.94 -18.80 -0.78
N PRO A 254 20.51 -17.59 -0.53
CA PRO A 254 21.51 -17.40 0.52
C PRO A 254 20.97 -17.64 1.93
N TRP A 255 19.66 -17.62 2.14
CA TRP A 255 19.01 -17.99 3.40
C TRP A 255 18.76 -19.50 3.57
N GLY A 256 19.40 -20.34 2.73
CA GLY A 256 19.44 -21.80 2.87
C GLY A 256 18.23 -22.56 2.32
N VAL A 257 17.39 -21.92 1.53
CA VAL A 257 16.24 -22.56 0.84
C VAL A 257 16.62 -22.85 -0.61
N GLN A 258 16.30 -24.08 -1.07
CA GLN A 258 16.39 -24.45 -2.47
C GLN A 258 15.04 -24.30 -3.12
N TYR A 259 14.97 -23.55 -4.21
CA TYR A 259 13.77 -23.35 -5.00
C TYR A 259 13.86 -24.11 -6.33
N ALA A 260 12.76 -24.74 -6.73
CA ALA A 260 12.60 -25.25 -8.08
C ALA A 260 11.92 -24.20 -8.98
N ALA A 261 12.05 -24.34 -10.29
CA ALA A 261 11.28 -23.53 -11.22
C ALA A 261 9.76 -23.72 -10.97
N GLY A 262 9.04 -22.62 -10.82
CA GLY A 262 7.61 -22.60 -10.50
C GLY A 262 7.26 -22.52 -9.03
N ASP A 263 8.24 -22.65 -8.12
CA ASP A 263 8.01 -22.45 -6.68
C ASP A 263 7.66 -20.99 -6.38
N PRO A 264 6.82 -20.73 -5.36
CA PRO A 264 6.53 -19.38 -4.94
C PRO A 264 7.74 -18.74 -4.27
N ILE A 265 8.06 -17.51 -4.68
CA ILE A 265 9.10 -16.67 -4.10
C ILE A 265 8.47 -15.37 -3.62
N SER A 266 8.90 -14.87 -2.46
CA SER A 266 8.33 -13.70 -1.81
C SER A 266 9.32 -12.54 -1.79
N GLU A 267 8.85 -11.35 -2.08
CA GLU A 267 9.66 -10.12 -2.11
C GLU A 267 10.43 -9.89 -0.80
N LYS A 268 9.76 -10.11 0.34
CA LYS A 268 10.34 -9.92 1.67
C LYS A 268 11.68 -10.64 1.90
N ASP A 269 11.86 -11.81 1.26
CA ASP A 269 13.05 -12.64 1.46
C ASP A 269 14.26 -12.03 0.74
N PHE A 270 14.06 -11.52 -0.47
CA PHE A 270 15.08 -10.82 -1.26
C PHE A 270 15.41 -9.45 -0.65
N ASN A 271 14.38 -8.68 -0.23
CA ASN A 271 14.57 -7.41 0.44
C ASN A 271 15.47 -7.55 1.67
N LEU A 272 15.24 -8.60 2.48
CA LEU A 272 16.06 -8.87 3.67
C LEU A 272 17.50 -9.24 3.31
N ALA A 273 17.68 -10.14 2.34
CA ALA A 273 18.99 -10.62 1.94
C ALA A 273 19.88 -9.49 1.38
N VAL A 274 19.34 -8.68 0.47
CA VAL A 274 20.05 -7.51 -0.10
C VAL A 274 20.37 -6.49 0.99
N SER A 275 19.42 -6.20 1.88
CA SER A 275 19.61 -5.26 2.98
C SER A 275 20.70 -5.71 3.95
N GLN A 276 20.76 -7.00 4.28
CA GLN A 276 21.82 -7.55 5.14
C GLN A 276 23.20 -7.43 4.49
N MET A 277 23.31 -7.75 3.20
CA MET A 277 24.56 -7.59 2.44
C MET A 277 25.00 -6.13 2.34
N LEU A 278 24.06 -5.20 2.16
CA LEU A 278 24.31 -3.76 2.15
C LEU A 278 24.79 -3.27 3.51
N CYS A 279 24.17 -3.70 4.61
CA CYS A 279 24.58 -3.37 5.96
C CYS A 279 26.02 -3.83 6.26
N GLU A 280 26.36 -5.08 5.93
CA GLU A 280 27.72 -5.60 6.08
C GLU A 280 28.74 -4.69 5.42
N MET A 281 28.49 -4.26 4.17
CA MET A 281 29.42 -3.41 3.43
C MET A 281 29.55 -2.01 4.04
N LEU A 282 28.44 -1.41 4.48
CA LEU A 282 28.45 -0.08 5.10
C LEU A 282 29.13 -0.08 6.49
N GLU A 283 28.86 -1.11 7.31
CA GLU A 283 29.48 -1.26 8.63
C GLU A 283 30.98 -1.51 8.55
N GLU A 284 31.47 -2.24 7.52
CA GLU A 284 32.91 -2.46 7.28
C GLU A 284 33.67 -1.12 7.07
N ASP A 285 32.98 -0.10 6.50
CA ASP A 285 33.56 1.24 6.28
C ASP A 285 33.21 2.24 7.38
N GLY A 286 32.65 1.78 8.50
CA GLY A 286 32.43 2.57 9.72
C GLY A 286 31.16 3.41 9.72
N VAL A 287 30.22 3.14 8.81
CA VAL A 287 28.89 3.75 8.82
C VAL A 287 28.07 3.22 9.99
N GLU A 288 27.39 4.07 10.74
CA GLU A 288 26.41 3.64 11.75
C GLU A 288 25.11 3.22 11.05
N VAL A 289 24.86 1.91 10.99
CA VAL A 289 23.68 1.37 10.31
C VAL A 289 22.68 0.84 11.32
N ARG A 290 21.39 1.11 11.06
CA ARG A 290 20.27 0.44 11.73
C ARG A 290 19.35 -0.18 10.70
N MET A 291 18.81 -1.35 11.03
CA MET A 291 17.79 -2.00 10.22
C MET A 291 16.43 -1.95 10.90
N THR A 292 15.37 -1.79 10.12
CA THR A 292 13.99 -1.88 10.66
C THR A 292 13.63 -3.31 11.05
N ARG A 293 14.24 -4.31 10.43
CA ARG A 293 14.21 -5.74 10.79
C ARG A 293 15.49 -6.43 10.36
N THR A 294 15.93 -7.41 11.12
CA THR A 294 17.14 -8.22 10.84
C THR A 294 16.79 -9.68 10.54
N ASP A 295 15.53 -10.04 10.62
CA ASP A 295 14.99 -11.38 10.38
C ASP A 295 13.61 -11.32 9.67
N ASP A 296 12.94 -12.47 9.50
CA ASP A 296 11.62 -12.53 8.88
C ASP A 296 10.49 -12.19 9.87
N THR A 297 10.60 -11.05 10.55
CA THR A 297 9.55 -10.50 11.40
C THR A 297 8.67 -9.51 10.66
N THR A 298 7.41 -9.41 11.10
CA THR A 298 6.49 -8.38 10.62
C THR A 298 6.80 -7.05 11.30
N VAL A 299 7.25 -6.07 10.53
CA VAL A 299 7.37 -4.68 10.98
C VAL A 299 6.30 -3.86 10.26
N THR A 300 5.30 -3.39 11.02
CA THR A 300 4.18 -2.65 10.43
C THR A 300 4.62 -1.28 9.94
N ALA A 301 3.88 -0.69 8.98
CA ALA A 301 4.10 0.69 8.53
C ALA A 301 4.12 1.68 9.69
N SER A 302 3.23 1.51 10.68
CA SER A 302 3.20 2.34 11.90
C SER A 302 4.46 2.20 12.75
N THR A 303 4.99 0.97 12.88
CA THR A 303 6.25 0.74 13.61
C THR A 303 7.41 1.39 12.88
N ARG A 304 7.53 1.20 11.56
CA ARG A 304 8.55 1.86 10.73
C ARG A 304 8.44 3.39 10.85
N GLN A 305 7.25 3.94 10.73
CA GLN A 305 7.02 5.38 10.89
C GLN A 305 7.48 5.89 12.27
N THR A 306 7.21 5.13 13.34
CA THR A 306 7.67 5.48 14.69
C THR A 306 9.20 5.45 14.76
N LEU A 307 9.85 4.40 14.25
CA LEU A 307 11.31 4.30 14.21
C LEU A 307 11.93 5.51 13.48
N PHE A 308 11.42 5.85 12.30
CA PHE A 308 11.94 6.96 11.50
C PHE A 308 11.68 8.33 12.12
N SER A 309 10.55 8.54 12.81
CA SER A 309 10.19 9.82 13.41
C SER A 309 10.80 10.05 14.80
N THR A 310 10.97 8.99 15.60
CA THR A 310 11.48 9.11 16.99
C THR A 310 12.98 8.90 17.07
N GLU A 311 13.53 8.04 16.22
CA GLU A 311 14.93 7.69 16.19
C GLU A 311 15.64 8.18 14.92
N GLY A 312 14.89 8.68 13.92
CA GLY A 312 15.42 9.22 12.67
C GLY A 312 16.02 10.62 12.79
N GLY A 313 15.76 11.32 13.90
CA GLY A 313 16.41 12.58 14.19
C GLY A 313 17.89 12.35 14.51
N GLY A 314 18.76 12.58 13.51
CA GLY A 314 20.20 12.29 13.60
C GLY A 314 20.69 11.22 12.64
N TYR A 315 19.84 10.77 11.71
CA TYR A 315 20.21 9.94 10.56
C TYR A 315 20.25 10.79 9.29
N ASP A 316 21.23 10.48 8.43
CA ASP A 316 21.47 11.18 7.18
C ASP A 316 20.60 10.64 6.06
N MET A 317 20.33 9.32 6.09
CA MET A 317 19.55 8.65 5.06
C MET A 317 18.67 7.54 5.63
N ILE A 318 17.51 7.36 4.99
CA ILE A 318 16.67 6.17 5.08
C ILE A 318 16.62 5.54 3.69
N PHE A 319 17.10 4.31 3.57
CA PHE A 319 17.15 3.57 2.31
C PHE A 319 16.29 2.30 2.43
N SER A 320 15.16 2.28 1.73
CA SER A 320 14.22 1.15 1.73
C SER A 320 14.44 0.27 0.50
N VAL A 321 14.64 -1.03 0.74
CA VAL A 321 14.93 -2.03 -0.30
C VAL A 321 13.67 -2.80 -0.63
N HIS A 322 13.29 -2.77 -1.91
CA HIS A 322 12.11 -3.41 -2.48
C HIS A 322 12.37 -4.01 -3.86
N HIS A 323 11.50 -4.94 -4.26
CA HIS A 323 11.47 -5.52 -5.60
C HIS A 323 10.04 -5.47 -6.14
N ASN A 324 9.87 -4.72 -7.22
CA ASN A 324 8.57 -4.38 -7.81
C ASN A 324 7.85 -5.62 -8.40
N ALA A 325 6.57 -5.47 -8.61
CA ALA A 325 5.77 -6.41 -9.40
C ALA A 325 4.66 -5.68 -10.14
N TYR A 326 4.16 -6.31 -11.21
CA TYR A 326 3.03 -5.79 -11.96
C TYR A 326 2.10 -6.93 -12.38
N GLN A 327 0.87 -6.61 -12.75
CA GLN A 327 -0.13 -7.60 -13.18
C GLN A 327 0.27 -8.34 -14.47
N SER A 328 1.14 -7.75 -15.29
CA SER A 328 1.71 -8.39 -16.48
C SER A 328 3.22 -8.54 -16.34
N THR A 329 3.80 -9.40 -17.14
CA THR A 329 5.25 -9.64 -17.20
C THR A 329 6.01 -8.60 -18.05
N ALA A 330 5.33 -7.59 -18.59
CA ALA A 330 5.93 -6.62 -19.50
C ALA A 330 6.81 -5.54 -18.85
N PRO A 331 6.47 -4.98 -17.66
CA PRO A 331 7.35 -4.02 -17.00
C PRO A 331 8.69 -4.64 -16.61
N GLN A 332 9.77 -3.90 -16.83
CA GLN A 332 11.16 -4.29 -16.60
C GLN A 332 11.98 -3.09 -16.17
N GLY A 333 13.04 -3.32 -15.39
CA GLY A 333 14.02 -2.33 -15.00
C GLY A 333 13.74 -1.65 -13.66
N ALA A 334 14.77 -1.04 -13.09
CA ALA A 334 14.70 -0.40 -11.79
C ALA A 334 13.86 0.88 -11.80
N GLU A 335 13.11 1.10 -10.74
CA GLU A 335 12.46 2.35 -10.39
C GLU A 335 13.04 2.86 -9.07
N ILE A 336 13.29 4.15 -8.97
CA ILE A 336 13.78 4.78 -7.74
C ILE A 336 12.73 5.82 -7.31
N LEU A 337 12.14 5.60 -6.13
CA LEU A 337 11.19 6.51 -5.54
C LEU A 337 11.94 7.51 -4.67
N ILE A 338 11.72 8.79 -4.92
CA ILE A 338 12.43 9.92 -4.31
C ILE A 338 11.41 10.85 -3.67
N GLN A 339 11.78 11.49 -2.55
CA GLN A 339 10.96 12.52 -1.92
C GLN A 339 10.57 13.61 -2.94
N ILE A 340 9.30 14.02 -2.94
CA ILE A 340 8.76 15.04 -3.87
C ILE A 340 9.47 16.39 -3.76
N ALA A 341 10.08 16.70 -2.62
CA ALA A 341 10.89 17.90 -2.44
C ALA A 341 12.04 18.01 -3.46
N TYR A 342 12.47 16.88 -4.02
CA TYR A 342 13.57 16.80 -4.99
C TYR A 342 13.12 16.51 -6.43
N GLU A 343 11.84 16.67 -6.75
CA GLU A 343 11.28 16.44 -8.09
C GLU A 343 11.97 17.30 -9.14
N ASN A 344 12.29 18.54 -8.79
CA ASN A 344 12.90 19.52 -9.69
C ASN A 344 14.44 19.63 -9.55
N GLY A 345 15.08 18.75 -8.78
CA GLY A 345 16.53 18.76 -8.55
C GLY A 345 16.89 18.68 -7.07
N GLY A 346 18.15 18.95 -6.73
CA GLY A 346 18.68 18.93 -5.35
C GLY A 346 19.14 17.57 -4.87
N ARG A 347 19.51 17.49 -3.59
CA ARG A 347 20.22 16.37 -2.96
C ARG A 347 19.64 14.98 -3.27
N GLY A 348 18.35 14.82 -3.15
CA GLY A 348 17.72 13.51 -3.40
C GLY A 348 17.76 13.12 -4.87
N ARG A 349 17.66 14.08 -5.78
CA ARG A 349 17.78 13.80 -7.21
C ARG A 349 19.22 13.45 -7.60
N GLU A 350 20.21 14.10 -7.01
CA GLU A 350 21.63 13.86 -7.23
C GLU A 350 22.00 12.43 -6.78
N PHE A 351 21.58 12.01 -5.58
CA PHE A 351 21.74 10.62 -5.16
C PHE A 351 21.00 9.65 -6.10
N GLY A 352 19.78 9.98 -6.49
CA GLY A 352 19.01 9.13 -7.43
C GLY A 352 19.74 8.90 -8.75
N GLU A 353 20.41 9.91 -9.30
CA GLU A 353 21.21 9.75 -10.52
C GLU A 353 22.45 8.86 -10.30
N LEU A 354 23.12 8.93 -9.14
CA LEU A 354 24.22 8.02 -8.79
C LEU A 354 23.72 6.57 -8.70
N LEU A 355 22.66 6.32 -7.96
CA LEU A 355 22.08 4.99 -7.82
C LEU A 355 21.62 4.41 -9.17
N LYS A 356 20.99 5.24 -10.00
CA LYS A 356 20.64 4.87 -11.37
C LYS A 356 21.86 4.46 -12.17
N GLN A 357 22.97 5.23 -12.08
CA GLN A 357 24.19 4.95 -12.83
C GLN A 357 24.79 3.62 -12.38
N GLU A 358 24.88 3.36 -11.08
CA GLU A 358 25.36 2.10 -10.53
C GLU A 358 24.53 0.90 -11.02
N TYR A 359 23.20 1.02 -11.04
CA TYR A 359 22.33 -0.03 -11.57
C TYR A 359 22.55 -0.27 -13.08
N MET A 360 22.74 0.79 -13.86
CA MET A 360 23.02 0.66 -15.29
C MET A 360 24.40 0.07 -15.56
N ASP A 361 25.41 0.41 -14.76
CA ASP A 361 26.78 -0.10 -14.91
C ASP A 361 26.89 -1.59 -14.55
N MET A 362 26.06 -2.09 -13.63
CA MET A 362 25.98 -3.52 -13.39
C MET A 362 25.13 -4.27 -14.45
N GLY A 363 24.48 -3.56 -15.38
CA GLY A 363 23.68 -4.12 -16.46
C GLY A 363 22.18 -4.15 -16.24
N GLN A 364 21.68 -3.63 -15.10
CA GLN A 364 20.24 -3.48 -14.89
C GLN A 364 19.70 -2.29 -15.70
N SER A 365 18.55 -2.47 -16.33
CA SER A 365 17.87 -1.38 -17.02
C SER A 365 17.23 -0.42 -16.04
N PHE A 366 17.24 0.87 -16.36
CA PHE A 366 16.57 1.88 -15.56
C PHE A 366 15.28 2.33 -16.23
N ARG A 367 14.17 2.30 -15.50
CA ARG A 367 12.85 2.64 -16.01
C ARG A 367 12.49 4.10 -15.76
N ARG A 368 12.56 4.57 -14.51
CA ARG A 368 12.19 5.94 -14.13
C ARG A 368 12.52 6.28 -12.69
N PHE A 369 12.56 7.58 -12.41
CA PHE A 369 12.33 8.11 -11.07
C PHE A 369 10.84 8.28 -10.81
N VAL A 370 10.43 8.07 -9.57
CA VAL A 370 9.04 8.22 -9.14
C VAL A 370 8.98 9.29 -8.06
N PHE A 371 8.20 10.34 -8.32
CA PHE A 371 7.85 11.39 -7.37
C PHE A 371 6.35 11.33 -7.18
N GLN A 372 5.91 10.75 -6.08
CA GLN A 372 4.48 10.54 -5.88
C GLN A 372 3.96 11.39 -4.72
N HIS A 373 3.18 12.39 -5.09
CA HIS A 373 2.48 13.24 -4.15
C HIS A 373 1.33 12.48 -3.47
N SER A 374 1.11 12.76 -2.20
CA SER A 374 -0.06 12.26 -1.49
C SER A 374 -1.33 12.85 -2.09
N SER A 375 -2.32 12.02 -2.35
CA SER A 375 -3.62 12.44 -2.86
C SER A 375 -4.41 13.30 -1.86
N THR A 376 -4.12 13.16 -0.56
CA THR A 376 -4.79 13.92 0.51
C THR A 376 -4.13 15.26 0.81
N ASN A 377 -2.83 15.38 0.55
CA ASN A 377 -2.08 16.61 0.67
C ASN A 377 -0.89 16.58 -0.30
N SER A 378 -1.03 17.26 -1.42
CA SER A 378 0.00 17.27 -2.47
C SER A 378 1.36 17.88 -2.04
N ALA A 379 1.43 18.49 -0.87
CA ALA A 379 2.70 18.93 -0.28
C ALA A 379 3.46 17.79 0.43
N ASN A 380 2.83 16.63 0.60
CA ASN A 380 3.42 15.47 1.26
C ASN A 380 3.73 14.35 0.24
N ASP A 381 4.76 13.58 0.54
CA ASP A 381 5.03 12.33 -0.16
C ASP A 381 3.88 11.31 0.05
N TYR A 382 3.57 10.53 -0.98
CA TYR A 382 2.61 9.44 -0.88
C TYR A 382 3.11 8.33 0.07
N TYR A 383 4.36 7.91 -0.09
CA TYR A 383 4.93 6.81 0.69
C TYR A 383 5.33 7.29 2.09
N PHE A 384 4.91 6.54 3.12
CA PHE A 384 5.18 6.90 4.51
C PHE A 384 6.69 6.94 4.83
N VAL A 385 7.50 6.09 4.21
CA VAL A 385 8.97 6.08 4.37
C VAL A 385 9.54 7.44 3.99
N LEU A 386 9.21 7.93 2.79
CA LEU A 386 9.67 9.22 2.28
C LEU A 386 9.16 10.39 3.14
N ARG A 387 7.89 10.34 3.53
CA ARG A 387 7.24 11.37 4.35
C ARG A 387 7.81 11.47 5.76
N SER A 388 8.11 10.32 6.39
CA SER A 388 8.63 10.29 7.75
C SER A 388 10.07 10.81 7.85
N ALA A 389 10.88 10.53 6.83
CA ALA A 389 12.24 11.05 6.73
C ALA A 389 12.27 12.58 6.55
N GLN A 390 11.34 13.12 5.77
CA GLN A 390 11.24 14.57 5.54
C GLN A 390 11.07 15.35 6.85
N ALA A 391 10.28 14.84 7.78
CA ALA A 391 10.07 15.46 9.09
C ALA A 391 11.36 15.51 9.95
N GLY A 392 12.29 14.55 9.74
CA GLY A 392 13.59 14.47 10.43
C GLY A 392 14.75 15.12 9.68
N GLY A 393 14.54 15.65 8.47
CA GLY A 393 15.60 16.23 7.65
C GLY A 393 16.48 15.23 6.90
N ALA A 394 16.22 13.92 7.04
CA ALA A 394 16.97 12.87 6.36
C ALA A 394 16.58 12.74 4.88
N LEU A 395 17.54 12.33 4.05
CA LEU A 395 17.23 11.83 2.71
C LEU A 395 16.47 10.50 2.81
N ALA A 396 15.51 10.26 1.91
CA ALA A 396 14.83 8.97 1.87
C ALA A 396 14.56 8.50 0.45
N PHE A 397 14.74 7.19 0.27
CA PHE A 397 14.59 6.51 -1.00
C PHE A 397 13.88 5.17 -0.81
N ILE A 398 13.12 4.76 -1.82
CA ILE A 398 12.68 3.38 -1.99
C ILE A 398 13.27 2.89 -3.30
N SER A 399 14.12 1.88 -3.24
CA SER A 399 14.67 1.21 -4.40
C SER A 399 13.75 0.05 -4.80
N GLU A 400 13.19 0.11 -5.96
CA GLU A 400 12.47 -0.97 -6.64
C GLU A 400 13.39 -1.52 -7.74
N PHE A 401 14.34 -2.39 -7.35
CA PHE A 401 15.46 -2.76 -8.21
C PHE A 401 15.04 -3.47 -9.49
N CYS A 402 14.04 -4.35 -9.43
CA CYS A 402 13.58 -5.13 -10.57
C CYS A 402 12.11 -5.52 -10.43
N PHE A 403 11.47 -5.98 -11.52
CA PHE A 403 10.12 -6.52 -11.48
C PHE A 403 10.14 -8.03 -11.31
N MET A 404 9.78 -8.54 -10.13
CA MET A 404 9.69 -9.98 -9.83
C MET A 404 8.76 -10.75 -10.77
N THR A 405 7.81 -10.08 -11.41
CA THR A 405 6.88 -10.66 -12.38
C THR A 405 7.43 -10.74 -13.80
N ASN A 406 8.53 -10.03 -14.10
CA ASN A 406 9.19 -10.10 -15.40
C ASN A 406 10.25 -11.23 -15.39
N PRO A 407 10.22 -12.18 -16.33
CA PRO A 407 11.14 -13.32 -16.31
C PRO A 407 12.62 -12.96 -16.48
N GLU A 408 12.95 -11.89 -17.21
CA GLU A 408 14.33 -11.42 -17.40
C GLU A 408 14.84 -10.68 -16.17
N ASP A 409 14.04 -9.79 -15.62
CA ASP A 409 14.34 -9.07 -14.38
C ASP A 409 14.49 -10.03 -13.19
N GLN A 410 13.64 -11.04 -13.11
CA GLN A 410 13.69 -12.01 -12.00
C GLN A 410 15.02 -12.74 -11.93
N LEU A 411 15.77 -12.89 -13.04
CA LEU A 411 17.09 -13.53 -13.04
C LEU A 411 18.09 -12.82 -12.12
N TRP A 412 17.92 -11.52 -11.86
CA TRP A 412 18.73 -10.77 -10.90
C TRP A 412 18.57 -11.29 -9.46
N LEU A 413 17.45 -11.93 -9.15
CA LEU A 413 17.13 -12.41 -7.79
C LEU A 413 17.59 -13.86 -7.55
N LEU A 414 17.94 -14.62 -8.59
CA LEU A 414 18.10 -16.06 -8.51
C LEU A 414 19.52 -16.53 -8.21
N SER A 415 20.40 -15.65 -7.76
CA SER A 415 21.74 -16.04 -7.28
C SER A 415 22.23 -15.10 -6.20
N GLU A 416 23.00 -15.62 -5.24
CA GLU A 416 23.66 -14.81 -4.21
C GLU A 416 24.59 -13.75 -4.81
N GLU A 417 25.28 -14.10 -5.92
CA GLU A 417 26.18 -13.20 -6.64
C GLU A 417 25.42 -11.95 -7.14
N ASN A 418 24.24 -12.14 -7.73
CA ASN A 418 23.42 -11.04 -8.23
C ASN A 418 22.85 -10.17 -7.10
N LEU A 419 22.35 -10.78 -6.01
CA LEU A 419 21.87 -10.03 -4.84
C LEU A 419 23.00 -9.22 -4.20
N ARG A 420 24.22 -9.79 -4.15
CA ARG A 420 25.41 -9.08 -3.65
C ARG A 420 25.86 -7.97 -4.61
N ALA A 421 25.68 -8.14 -5.92
CA ALA A 421 25.93 -7.10 -6.91
C ALA A 421 24.95 -5.92 -6.77
N GLU A 422 23.66 -6.20 -6.53
CA GLU A 422 22.67 -5.16 -6.22
C GLU A 422 23.05 -4.40 -4.95
N ALA A 423 23.34 -5.11 -3.84
CA ALA A 423 23.79 -4.49 -2.59
C ALA A 423 25.06 -3.64 -2.80
N ARG A 424 26.00 -4.10 -3.64
CA ARG A 424 27.22 -3.36 -3.97
C ARG A 424 26.94 -2.09 -4.74
N ALA A 425 26.01 -2.11 -5.71
CA ALA A 425 25.60 -0.92 -6.44
C ALA A 425 24.95 0.13 -5.51
N GLN A 426 24.10 -0.32 -4.58
CA GLN A 426 23.49 0.54 -3.56
C GLN A 426 24.55 1.14 -2.63
N TYR A 427 25.50 0.31 -2.16
CA TYR A 427 26.63 0.75 -1.34
C TYR A 427 27.48 1.80 -2.07
N ASN A 428 27.88 1.55 -3.31
CA ASN A 428 28.70 2.48 -4.10
C ASN A 428 28.02 3.85 -4.22
N ALA A 429 26.73 3.87 -4.58
CA ALA A 429 25.97 5.11 -4.71
C ALA A 429 25.90 5.89 -3.39
N ILE A 430 25.71 5.19 -2.26
CA ILE A 430 25.65 5.78 -0.92
C ILE A 430 27.01 6.39 -0.58
N MET A 431 28.09 5.64 -0.69
CA MET A 431 29.41 6.09 -0.32
C MET A 431 29.90 7.23 -1.23
N GLU A 432 29.74 7.13 -2.55
CA GLU A 432 30.10 8.20 -3.49
C GLU A 432 29.32 9.49 -3.19
N TYR A 433 28.02 9.38 -2.86
CA TYR A 433 27.22 10.54 -2.52
C TYR A 433 27.78 11.27 -1.29
N PHE A 434 28.03 10.55 -0.19
CA PHE A 434 28.49 11.16 1.05
C PHE A 434 29.97 11.52 1.07
N GLU A 435 30.80 10.98 0.16
CA GLU A 435 32.16 11.44 -0.06
C GLU A 435 32.20 12.83 -0.76
N THR A 436 31.20 13.14 -1.55
CA THR A 436 31.14 14.35 -2.38
C THR A 436 30.25 15.45 -1.81
N HIS A 437 29.43 15.15 -0.82
CA HIS A 437 28.50 16.07 -0.17
C HIS A 437 28.77 16.16 1.32
N GLU A 438 28.79 17.38 1.86
CA GLU A 438 28.85 17.61 3.32
C GLU A 438 27.52 17.14 3.97
N TYR A 439 27.61 16.40 5.09
CA TYR A 439 26.48 15.85 5.87
C TYR A 439 26.60 16.21 7.35
#